data_97703e8c9e275bfea5a67fee030cebde
#
_entry.id   97703e8c9e275bfea5a67fee030cebde
#
_cell.length_a   1.000
_cell.length_b   1.000
_cell.length_c   1.000
_cell.angle_alpha   90.00
_cell.angle_beta   90.00
_cell.angle_gamma   90.00
#
_symmetry.space_group_name_H-M   'P 1'
#
loop_
_entity.id
_entity.type
_entity.pdbx_description
1 polymer ?
#
loop_
_entity_poly.entity_id
_entity_poly.type
_entity_poly.pdbx_seq_one_letter_code
_entity_poly.pdbx_strand_id
1 'polypeptide(L)'
;MSFKRFSKYLGLFILGVLLIAVYKTFDNIEYIFGYVKKVFSLLVPFFIGFGIAMLAYPPCAFLEKKLEGAKWEFVRKKRRGISVAIVYLVFLIVISLIIAFVLPGVVKSIYNFIIQLPDMLSNAISFLNSFDYIKYDFSKLFDIEKVWENININSINKYAAGVIGFSSSFIQFFMSIIISIYVLADRKSLKELAKIITSKIFSEKVNRELTKYVKMLSEYVYKYLYCLLLDAFVIFVLSLILMLCLKVKYALVLSLFMGVFNLIPYFGAIIAVVVACIITLFSASVSKAVILAVSLTVLQQIDANIIQLKLVNNSFSIKPFWVILGVILGGGLFGTLGIILAVPVMGLIKYIFNEHIGVTDNEGEN
;
A
#
# COMPACT_ATOMS: atom_id res chain seq x y z
N MET A 1 -65.91 -11.87 -12.38
CA MET A 1 -64.69 -11.22 -12.92
C MET A 1 -63.60 -12.28 -12.98
N SER A 2 -63.12 -12.69 -14.18
CA SER A 2 -62.33 -13.94 -14.32
C SER A 2 -60.92 -13.77 -13.75
N PHE A 3 -60.48 -14.74 -12.99
CA PHE A 3 -59.13 -14.86 -12.35
C PHE A 3 -57.96 -14.52 -13.30
N LYS A 4 -58.13 -14.77 -14.59
CA LYS A 4 -57.15 -14.41 -15.65
C LYS A 4 -56.99 -12.91 -15.89
N ARG A 5 -57.99 -12.08 -15.69
CA ARG A 5 -57.92 -10.61 -15.79
C ARG A 5 -57.18 -10.02 -14.57
N PHE A 6 -57.45 -10.54 -13.38
CA PHE A 6 -56.80 -10.10 -12.15
C PHE A 6 -55.28 -10.38 -12.18
N SER A 7 -54.88 -11.56 -12.65
CA SER A 7 -53.45 -11.94 -12.84
C SER A 7 -52.70 -11.03 -13.82
N LYS A 8 -53.38 -10.55 -14.88
CA LYS A 8 -52.77 -9.65 -15.88
C LYS A 8 -52.54 -8.24 -15.32
N TYR A 9 -53.48 -7.72 -14.52
CA TYR A 9 -53.31 -6.41 -13.86
C TYR A 9 -52.31 -6.48 -12.73
N LEU A 10 -52.22 -7.59 -12.01
CA LEU A 10 -51.19 -7.83 -10.99
C LEU A 10 -49.79 -7.85 -11.63
N GLY A 11 -49.64 -8.49 -12.79
CA GLY A 11 -48.37 -8.51 -13.54
C GLY A 11 -47.92 -7.11 -14.00
N LEU A 12 -48.88 -6.31 -14.53
CA LEU A 12 -48.63 -4.92 -14.91
C LEU A 12 -48.27 -4.04 -13.70
N PHE A 13 -48.94 -4.23 -12.57
CA PHE A 13 -48.65 -3.52 -11.33
C PHE A 13 -47.24 -3.86 -10.81
N ILE A 14 -46.86 -5.16 -10.77
CA ILE A 14 -45.51 -5.60 -10.38
C ILE A 14 -44.46 -5.02 -11.32
N LEU A 15 -44.74 -5.02 -12.64
CA LEU A 15 -43.81 -4.43 -13.62
C LEU A 15 -43.66 -2.92 -13.40
N GLY A 16 -44.73 -2.19 -13.12
CA GLY A 16 -44.68 -0.78 -12.77
C GLY A 16 -43.88 -0.49 -11.50
N VAL A 17 -44.07 -1.29 -10.45
CA VAL A 17 -43.32 -1.18 -9.20
C VAL A 17 -41.82 -1.48 -9.45
N LEU A 18 -41.50 -2.51 -10.26
CA LEU A 18 -40.13 -2.83 -10.64
C LEU A 18 -39.46 -1.69 -11.43
N LEU A 19 -40.16 -1.09 -12.39
CA LEU A 19 -39.66 0.05 -13.17
C LEU A 19 -39.37 1.26 -12.26
N ILE A 20 -40.29 1.57 -11.35
CA ILE A 20 -40.12 2.66 -10.38
C ILE A 20 -38.94 2.34 -9.44
N ALA A 21 -38.81 1.09 -8.98
CA ALA A 21 -37.69 0.68 -8.13
C ALA A 21 -36.35 0.80 -8.86
N VAL A 22 -36.28 0.37 -10.12
CA VAL A 22 -35.09 0.51 -10.97
C VAL A 22 -34.77 1.99 -11.18
N TYR A 23 -35.76 2.80 -11.55
CA TYR A 23 -35.57 4.26 -11.74
C TYR A 23 -35.05 4.92 -10.45
N LYS A 24 -35.68 4.64 -9.30
CA LYS A 24 -35.25 5.16 -8.00
C LYS A 24 -33.85 4.69 -7.60
N THR A 25 -33.46 3.49 -8.00
CA THR A 25 -32.09 2.97 -7.77
C THR A 25 -31.07 3.76 -8.57
N PHE A 26 -31.37 4.09 -9.84
CA PHE A 26 -30.52 4.93 -10.66
C PHE A 26 -30.44 6.37 -10.15
N ASP A 27 -31.54 6.97 -9.70
CA ASP A 27 -31.58 8.31 -9.11
C ASP A 27 -30.71 8.41 -7.83
N ASN A 28 -30.61 7.32 -7.08
CA ASN A 28 -29.86 7.26 -5.82
C ASN A 28 -28.53 6.51 -5.94
N ILE A 29 -28.03 6.33 -7.15
CA ILE A 29 -26.81 5.52 -7.40
C ILE A 29 -25.59 6.07 -6.65
N GLU A 30 -25.45 7.39 -6.56
CA GLU A 30 -24.37 8.06 -5.82
C GLU A 30 -24.46 7.77 -4.31
N TYR A 31 -25.65 7.77 -3.74
CA TYR A 31 -25.88 7.42 -2.34
C TYR A 31 -25.53 5.95 -2.08
N ILE A 32 -25.92 5.05 -2.99
CA ILE A 32 -25.62 3.61 -2.89
C ILE A 32 -24.09 3.41 -2.94
N PHE A 33 -23.40 4.03 -3.90
CA PHE A 33 -21.94 3.98 -3.97
C PHE A 33 -21.29 4.62 -2.74
N GLY A 34 -21.84 5.71 -2.20
CA GLY A 34 -21.40 6.33 -0.97
C GLY A 34 -21.48 5.38 0.24
N TYR A 35 -22.60 4.66 0.39
CA TYR A 35 -22.75 3.64 1.44
C TYR A 35 -21.81 2.46 1.24
N VAL A 36 -21.67 1.95 0.02
CA VAL A 36 -20.74 0.86 -0.29
C VAL A 36 -19.31 1.28 0.05
N LYS A 37 -18.88 2.48 -0.36
CA LYS A 37 -17.56 3.03 -0.02
C LYS A 37 -17.37 3.16 1.50
N LYS A 38 -18.40 3.60 2.23
CA LYS A 38 -18.38 3.69 3.69
C LYS A 38 -18.22 2.32 4.36
N VAL A 39 -18.95 1.31 3.89
CA VAL A 39 -18.81 -0.08 4.39
C VAL A 39 -17.41 -0.61 4.10
N PHE A 40 -16.87 -0.41 2.89
CA PHE A 40 -15.51 -0.81 2.57
C PHE A 40 -14.48 -0.09 3.44
N SER A 41 -14.67 1.20 3.74
CA SER A 41 -13.77 1.94 4.63
C SER A 41 -13.75 1.39 6.06
N LEU A 42 -14.88 0.88 6.57
CA LEU A 42 -14.95 0.20 7.87
C LEU A 42 -14.23 -1.16 7.86
N LEU A 43 -14.09 -1.80 6.69
CA LEU A 43 -13.39 -3.07 6.54
C LEU A 43 -11.87 -2.89 6.32
N VAL A 44 -11.38 -1.68 6.08
CA VAL A 44 -9.95 -1.40 5.88
C VAL A 44 -9.07 -1.99 7.00
N PRO A 45 -9.37 -1.84 8.31
CA PRO A 45 -8.56 -2.44 9.35
C PRO A 45 -8.51 -3.97 9.28
N PHE A 46 -9.55 -4.62 8.77
CA PHE A 46 -9.57 -6.08 8.56
C PHE A 46 -8.62 -6.49 7.43
N PHE A 47 -8.64 -5.78 6.30
CA PHE A 47 -7.74 -6.05 5.18
C PHE A 47 -6.27 -5.85 5.59
N ILE A 48 -5.97 -4.74 6.28
CA ILE A 48 -4.64 -4.48 6.82
C ILE A 48 -4.27 -5.57 7.85
N GLY A 49 -5.17 -5.93 8.75
CA GLY A 49 -4.96 -6.97 9.76
C GLY A 49 -4.69 -8.35 9.13
N PHE A 50 -5.41 -8.72 8.07
CA PHE A 50 -5.11 -9.93 7.30
C PHE A 50 -3.73 -9.87 6.63
N GLY A 51 -3.35 -8.73 6.04
CA GLY A 51 -2.01 -8.53 5.47
C GLY A 51 -0.90 -8.70 6.51
N ILE A 52 -1.05 -8.06 7.69
CA ILE A 52 -0.11 -8.21 8.81
C ILE A 52 -0.07 -9.69 9.29
N ALA A 53 -1.23 -10.35 9.40
CA ALA A 53 -1.30 -11.76 9.78
C ALA A 53 -0.58 -12.67 8.79
N MET A 54 -0.71 -12.39 7.48
CA MET A 54 0.01 -13.13 6.43
C MET A 54 1.52 -12.97 6.56
N LEU A 55 2.00 -11.75 6.81
CA LEU A 55 3.43 -11.47 7.02
C LEU A 55 3.98 -12.06 8.31
N ALA A 56 3.20 -12.05 9.38
CA ALA A 56 3.58 -12.60 10.67
C ALA A 56 3.43 -14.14 10.77
N TYR A 57 2.75 -14.77 9.79
CA TYR A 57 2.51 -16.21 9.82
C TYR A 57 3.79 -17.06 9.79
N PRO A 58 4.78 -16.83 8.90
CA PRO A 58 5.98 -17.66 8.84
C PRO A 58 6.82 -17.64 10.12
N PRO A 59 7.14 -16.49 10.73
CA PRO A 59 7.85 -16.48 12.00
C PRO A 59 7.03 -17.14 13.12
N CYS A 60 5.69 -16.97 13.13
CA CYS A 60 4.82 -17.69 14.07
C CYS A 60 4.87 -19.21 13.85
N ALA A 61 4.77 -19.68 12.60
CA ALA A 61 4.81 -21.10 12.28
C ALA A 61 6.17 -21.73 12.61
N PHE A 62 7.26 -21.00 12.37
CA PHE A 62 8.62 -21.42 12.75
C PHE A 62 8.74 -21.62 14.27
N LEU A 63 8.30 -20.63 15.07
CA LEU A 63 8.30 -20.73 16.54
C LEU A 63 7.36 -21.83 17.03
N GLU A 64 6.18 -21.97 16.43
CA GLU A 64 5.21 -23.02 16.79
C GLU A 64 5.79 -24.40 16.61
N LYS A 65 6.53 -24.65 15.50
CA LYS A 65 7.24 -25.91 15.26
C LYS A 65 8.38 -26.12 16.28
N LYS A 66 9.11 -25.07 16.62
CA LYS A 66 10.19 -25.15 17.61
C LYS A 66 9.66 -25.44 19.03
N LEU A 67 8.51 -24.85 19.38
CA LEU A 67 7.85 -25.06 20.68
C LEU A 67 7.14 -26.43 20.78
N GLU A 68 6.95 -27.14 19.67
CA GLU A 68 6.40 -28.50 19.67
C GLU A 68 7.27 -29.50 20.43
N GLY A 69 8.60 -29.30 20.38
CA GLY A 69 9.60 -30.07 21.11
C GLY A 69 9.87 -29.61 22.56
N ALA A 70 9.11 -28.63 23.07
CA ALA A 70 9.35 -28.07 24.39
C ALA A 70 9.06 -29.11 25.52
N LYS A 71 9.93 -29.16 26.53
CA LYS A 71 9.80 -30.06 27.69
C LYS A 71 8.56 -29.79 28.57
N TRP A 72 8.07 -28.54 28.57
CA TRP A 72 6.95 -28.12 29.40
C TRP A 72 5.62 -28.32 28.67
N GLU A 73 4.74 -29.12 29.23
CA GLU A 73 3.43 -29.48 28.66
C GLU A 73 2.53 -28.26 28.43
N PHE A 74 2.58 -27.26 29.31
CA PHE A 74 1.86 -26.02 29.18
C PHE A 74 2.27 -25.26 27.90
N VAL A 75 3.58 -25.17 27.60
CA VAL A 75 4.13 -24.52 26.41
C VAL A 75 3.69 -25.28 25.16
N ARG A 76 3.73 -26.61 25.19
CA ARG A 76 3.33 -27.48 24.07
C ARG A 76 1.84 -27.35 23.77
N LYS A 77 0.97 -27.31 24.80
CA LYS A 77 -0.49 -27.12 24.62
C LYS A 77 -0.85 -25.74 24.10
N LYS A 78 -0.19 -24.67 24.57
CA LYS A 78 -0.45 -23.28 24.19
C LYS A 78 0.54 -22.72 23.16
N ARG A 79 1.29 -23.58 22.45
CA ARG A 79 2.37 -23.20 21.53
C ARG A 79 1.97 -22.11 20.53
N ARG A 80 0.74 -22.15 19.98
CA ARG A 80 0.26 -21.16 19.03
C ARG A 80 0.12 -19.77 19.66
N GLY A 81 -0.59 -19.67 20.78
CA GLY A 81 -0.77 -18.40 21.48
C GLY A 81 0.57 -17.80 21.91
N ILE A 82 1.48 -18.63 22.42
CA ILE A 82 2.83 -18.22 22.82
C ILE A 82 3.63 -17.73 21.61
N SER A 83 3.61 -18.46 20.49
CA SER A 83 4.32 -18.05 19.27
C SER A 83 3.79 -16.71 18.72
N VAL A 84 2.48 -16.53 18.70
CA VAL A 84 1.85 -15.26 18.28
C VAL A 84 2.27 -14.14 19.25
N ALA A 85 2.17 -14.35 20.56
CA ALA A 85 2.56 -13.34 21.56
C ALA A 85 4.04 -12.92 21.41
N ILE A 86 4.95 -13.86 21.23
CA ILE A 86 6.39 -13.58 21.06
C ILE A 86 6.63 -12.78 19.77
N VAL A 87 6.04 -13.20 18.63
CA VAL A 87 6.25 -12.51 17.35
C VAL A 87 5.72 -11.07 17.41
N TYR A 88 4.53 -10.86 17.98
CA TYR A 88 3.98 -9.51 18.09
C TYR A 88 4.73 -8.65 19.12
N LEU A 89 5.23 -9.24 20.21
CA LEU A 89 6.08 -8.52 21.15
C LEU A 89 7.37 -8.05 20.45
N VAL A 90 8.04 -8.92 19.68
CA VAL A 90 9.22 -8.55 18.90
C VAL A 90 8.87 -7.47 17.86
N PHE A 91 7.75 -7.61 17.18
CA PHE A 91 7.28 -6.63 16.20
C PHE A 91 7.03 -5.26 16.85
N LEU A 92 6.38 -5.21 18.01
CA LEU A 92 6.17 -3.97 18.76
C LEU A 92 7.49 -3.36 19.25
N ILE A 93 8.45 -4.17 19.71
CA ILE A 93 9.78 -3.68 20.09
C ILE A 93 10.48 -3.07 18.88
N VAL A 94 10.48 -3.75 17.74
CA VAL A 94 11.11 -3.25 16.51
C VAL A 94 10.48 -1.94 16.06
N ILE A 95 9.14 -1.86 16.04
CA ILE A 95 8.43 -0.60 15.70
C ILE A 95 8.78 0.50 16.71
N SER A 96 8.79 0.21 18.00
CA SER A 96 9.14 1.20 19.03
C SER A 96 10.57 1.72 18.87
N LEU A 97 11.52 0.85 18.54
CA LEU A 97 12.89 1.25 18.23
C LEU A 97 12.96 2.13 16.96
N ILE A 98 12.26 1.75 15.90
CA ILE A 98 12.21 2.56 14.66
C ILE A 98 11.63 3.94 14.99
N ILE A 99 10.51 4.02 15.72
CA ILE A 99 9.91 5.28 16.13
C ILE A 99 10.89 6.09 16.99
N ALA A 100 11.53 5.49 17.98
CA ALA A 100 12.43 6.19 18.89
C ALA A 100 13.68 6.76 18.21
N PHE A 101 14.27 6.04 17.23
CA PHE A 101 15.50 6.45 16.58
C PHE A 101 15.29 7.21 15.27
N VAL A 102 14.29 6.83 14.47
CA VAL A 102 14.07 7.41 13.13
C VAL A 102 13.17 8.64 13.22
N LEU A 103 12.07 8.57 13.99
CA LEU A 103 11.07 9.62 14.01
C LEU A 103 11.62 11.01 14.44
N PRO A 104 12.48 11.15 15.48
CA PRO A 104 13.04 12.45 15.83
C PRO A 104 13.88 13.07 14.71
N GLY A 105 14.66 12.25 14.01
CA GLY A 105 15.46 12.67 12.85
C GLY A 105 14.58 13.13 11.68
N VAL A 106 13.49 12.41 11.41
CA VAL A 106 12.51 12.75 10.38
C VAL A 106 11.81 14.06 10.73
N VAL A 107 11.28 14.19 11.96
CA VAL A 107 10.59 15.43 12.42
C VAL A 107 11.53 16.62 12.33
N LYS A 108 12.76 16.52 12.83
CA LYS A 108 13.78 17.57 12.73
C LYS A 108 14.07 17.95 11.27
N SER A 109 14.18 16.98 10.39
CA SER A 109 14.48 17.22 8.98
C SER A 109 13.30 17.88 8.27
N ILE A 110 12.06 17.47 8.54
CA ILE A 110 10.85 18.10 8.01
C ILE A 110 10.75 19.54 8.52
N TYR A 111 10.96 19.76 9.81
CA TYR A 111 10.95 21.09 10.41
C TYR A 111 11.97 22.02 9.73
N ASN A 112 13.23 21.58 9.60
CA ASN A 112 14.28 22.34 8.92
C ASN A 112 13.97 22.59 7.44
N PHE A 113 13.34 21.61 6.76
CA PHE A 113 12.91 21.75 5.37
C PHE A 113 11.85 22.85 5.23
N ILE A 114 10.84 22.85 6.10
CA ILE A 114 9.75 23.84 6.06
C ILE A 114 10.30 25.24 6.30
N ILE A 115 11.20 25.42 7.29
CA ILE A 115 11.81 26.73 7.59
C ILE A 115 12.66 27.24 6.42
N GLN A 116 13.36 26.34 5.72
CA GLN A 116 14.22 26.71 4.59
C GLN A 116 13.46 26.77 3.24
N LEU A 117 12.18 26.41 3.21
CA LEU A 117 11.38 26.39 1.99
C LEU A 117 11.34 27.75 1.27
N PRO A 118 11.17 28.91 1.94
CA PRO A 118 11.17 30.20 1.29
C PRO A 118 12.51 30.56 0.66
N ASP A 119 13.64 30.27 1.34
CA ASP A 119 14.97 30.48 0.77
C ASP A 119 15.18 29.59 -0.45
N MET A 120 14.67 28.35 -0.40
CA MET A 120 14.72 27.42 -1.53
C MET A 120 13.88 27.93 -2.72
N LEU A 121 12.69 28.48 -2.47
CA LEU A 121 11.83 29.08 -3.49
C LEU A 121 12.48 30.34 -4.08
N SER A 122 13.06 31.20 -3.25
CA SER A 122 13.80 32.38 -3.72
C SER A 122 14.98 32.01 -4.61
N ASN A 123 15.76 30.99 -4.21
CA ASN A 123 16.84 30.45 -5.01
C ASN A 123 16.34 29.82 -6.33
N ALA A 124 15.18 29.15 -6.27
CA ALA A 124 14.53 28.60 -7.47
C ALA A 124 14.12 29.69 -8.47
N ILE A 125 13.48 30.74 -7.98
CA ILE A 125 13.05 31.89 -8.81
C ILE A 125 14.27 32.58 -9.39
N SER A 126 15.30 32.88 -8.62
CA SER A 126 16.53 33.50 -9.12
C SER A 126 17.25 32.62 -10.15
N PHE A 127 17.27 31.30 -9.95
CA PHE A 127 17.81 30.37 -10.95
C PHE A 127 16.98 30.38 -12.24
N LEU A 128 15.64 30.34 -12.16
CA LEU A 128 14.76 30.39 -13.33
C LEU A 128 14.89 31.74 -14.08
N ASN A 129 15.00 32.84 -13.36
CA ASN A 129 15.18 34.18 -13.92
C ASN A 129 16.57 34.39 -14.54
N SER A 130 17.56 33.54 -14.22
CA SER A 130 18.91 33.57 -14.82
C SER A 130 18.95 33.04 -16.25
N PHE A 131 17.87 32.42 -16.73
CA PHE A 131 17.78 31.96 -18.13
C PHE A 131 17.27 33.12 -19.05
N ASP A 132 18.18 33.82 -19.72
CA ASP A 132 17.88 34.95 -20.62
C ASP A 132 16.90 34.63 -21.76
N TYR A 133 16.71 33.35 -22.09
CA TYR A 133 15.80 32.90 -23.15
C TYR A 133 14.32 32.94 -22.73
N ILE A 134 14.00 33.02 -21.44
CA ILE A 134 12.63 33.01 -20.94
C ILE A 134 12.30 34.42 -20.43
N LYS A 135 11.69 35.27 -21.28
CA LYS A 135 11.22 36.62 -20.94
C LYS A 135 10.02 36.62 -19.95
N TYR A 136 9.96 35.70 -19.00
CA TYR A 136 8.87 35.59 -18.05
C TYR A 136 9.42 35.79 -16.62
N ASP A 137 8.83 36.74 -15.92
CA ASP A 137 9.18 36.96 -14.49
C ASP A 137 8.47 35.95 -13.61
N PHE A 138 9.21 34.91 -13.21
CA PHE A 138 8.71 33.85 -12.36
C PHE A 138 8.38 34.29 -10.94
N SER A 139 8.82 35.51 -10.51
CA SER A 139 8.47 36.06 -9.19
C SER A 139 6.96 36.28 -9.04
N LYS A 140 6.25 36.50 -10.16
CA LYS A 140 4.79 36.70 -10.19
C LYS A 140 3.98 35.43 -10.04
N LEU A 141 4.60 34.27 -10.27
CA LEU A 141 3.93 32.95 -10.10
C LEU A 141 3.93 32.49 -8.63
N PHE A 142 4.94 32.90 -7.87
CA PHE A 142 5.12 32.46 -6.50
C PHE A 142 5.14 33.69 -5.58
N ASP A 143 3.98 34.00 -5.02
CA ASP A 143 3.85 35.02 -3.97
C ASP A 143 4.43 34.43 -2.67
N ILE A 144 5.76 34.64 -2.48
CA ILE A 144 6.51 34.10 -1.35
C ILE A 144 5.92 34.59 -0.02
N GLU A 145 5.35 35.82 0.01
CA GLU A 145 4.69 36.39 1.18
C GLU A 145 3.44 35.59 1.55
N LYS A 146 2.61 35.23 0.56
CA LYS A 146 1.45 34.36 0.80
C LYS A 146 1.84 32.95 1.20
N VAL A 147 2.95 32.44 0.68
CA VAL A 147 3.50 31.14 1.11
C VAL A 147 3.90 31.21 2.60
N TRP A 148 4.55 32.33 3.02
CA TRP A 148 4.90 32.55 4.44
C TRP A 148 3.67 32.73 5.33
N GLU A 149 2.69 33.50 4.93
CA GLU A 149 1.45 33.70 5.68
C GLU A 149 0.70 32.38 5.89
N ASN A 150 0.71 31.51 4.88
CA ASN A 150 0.09 30.19 4.96
C ASN A 150 0.93 29.15 5.72
N ILE A 151 2.26 29.29 5.76
CA ILE A 151 3.18 28.48 6.60
C ILE A 151 3.29 29.15 7.99
N ASN A 152 2.17 29.48 8.61
CA ASN A 152 2.17 29.98 9.98
C ASN A 152 2.77 28.92 10.93
N ILE A 153 3.70 29.34 11.80
CA ILE A 153 4.37 28.48 12.81
C ILE A 153 3.33 27.71 13.65
N ASN A 154 2.15 28.29 13.86
CA ASN A 154 1.02 27.61 14.49
C ASN A 154 0.46 26.46 13.65
N SER A 155 0.54 26.55 12.31
CA SER A 155 0.20 25.44 11.43
C SER A 155 1.27 24.36 11.46
N ILE A 156 2.54 24.70 11.56
CA ILE A 156 3.65 23.74 11.73
C ILE A 156 3.50 22.99 13.07
N ASN A 157 3.20 23.71 14.15
CA ASN A 157 2.88 23.08 15.43
C ASN A 157 1.59 22.25 15.37
N LYS A 158 0.62 22.66 14.56
CA LYS A 158 -0.61 21.91 14.31
C LYS A 158 -0.36 20.68 13.40
N TYR A 159 0.58 20.76 12.45
CA TYR A 159 1.04 19.63 11.64
C TYR A 159 2.00 18.74 12.43
N ALA A 160 2.89 19.28 13.27
CA ALA A 160 3.67 18.49 14.22
C ALA A 160 2.78 17.86 15.30
N ALA A 161 1.77 18.58 15.80
CA ALA A 161 0.70 18.02 16.63
C ALA A 161 -0.26 17.13 15.83
N GLY A 162 -0.42 17.34 14.53
CA GLY A 162 -1.16 16.50 13.62
C GLY A 162 -0.42 15.20 13.28
N VAL A 163 0.91 15.19 13.30
CA VAL A 163 1.72 13.96 13.39
C VAL A 163 1.45 13.24 14.72
N ILE A 164 1.11 13.96 15.77
CA ILE A 164 0.59 13.44 17.05
C ILE A 164 -0.94 13.26 17.01
N GLY A 165 -1.65 13.99 16.14
CA GLY A 165 -3.09 13.89 15.86
C GLY A 165 -3.50 12.65 15.02
N PHE A 166 -2.70 11.59 15.06
CA PHE A 166 -2.94 10.27 14.52
C PHE A 166 -4.13 9.51 15.16
N SER A 167 -5.05 10.21 15.86
CA SER A 167 -6.04 9.49 16.68
C SER A 167 -6.88 8.50 15.85
N SER A 168 -7.37 8.87 14.68
CA SER A 168 -8.17 7.95 13.87
C SER A 168 -7.31 6.90 13.12
N SER A 169 -6.18 7.31 12.54
CA SER A 169 -5.25 6.38 11.86
C SER A 169 -4.54 5.46 12.85
N PHE A 170 -4.24 5.96 14.06
CA PHE A 170 -3.65 5.19 15.15
C PHE A 170 -4.63 4.14 15.66
N ILE A 171 -5.90 4.50 15.87
CA ILE A 171 -6.95 3.55 16.25
C ILE A 171 -7.11 2.48 15.16
N GLN A 172 -7.16 2.85 13.88
CA GLN A 172 -7.25 1.90 12.76
C GLN A 172 -6.04 0.97 12.73
N PHE A 173 -4.83 1.47 12.95
CA PHE A 173 -3.61 0.67 13.00
C PHE A 173 -3.62 -0.33 14.17
N PHE A 174 -3.99 0.12 15.37
CA PHE A 174 -4.13 -0.77 16.54
C PHE A 174 -5.21 -1.83 16.33
N MET A 175 -6.37 -1.43 15.78
CA MET A 175 -7.42 -2.38 15.42
C MET A 175 -6.92 -3.42 14.42
N SER A 176 -6.11 -3.01 13.43
CA SER A 176 -5.52 -3.94 12.46
C SER A 176 -4.56 -4.93 13.12
N ILE A 177 -3.75 -4.48 14.10
CA ILE A 177 -2.87 -5.38 14.88
C ILE A 177 -3.71 -6.37 15.69
N ILE A 178 -4.74 -5.90 16.39
CA ILE A 178 -5.63 -6.76 17.19
C ILE A 178 -6.28 -7.81 16.28
N ILE A 179 -6.86 -7.39 15.16
CA ILE A 179 -7.46 -8.29 14.17
C ILE A 179 -6.43 -9.31 13.68
N SER A 180 -5.22 -8.89 13.39
CA SER A 180 -4.13 -9.76 12.95
C SER A 180 -3.77 -10.82 13.99
N ILE A 181 -3.72 -10.45 15.27
CA ILE A 181 -3.49 -11.40 16.37
C ILE A 181 -4.61 -12.45 16.41
N TYR A 182 -5.88 -12.03 16.36
CA TYR A 182 -7.02 -12.94 16.36
C TYR A 182 -7.02 -13.87 15.14
N VAL A 183 -6.75 -13.33 13.94
CA VAL A 183 -6.67 -14.12 12.70
C VAL A 183 -5.60 -15.22 12.82
N LEU A 184 -4.44 -14.92 13.39
CA LEU A 184 -3.38 -15.93 13.59
C LEU A 184 -3.69 -16.92 14.71
N ALA A 185 -4.26 -16.44 15.83
CA ALA A 185 -4.61 -17.28 16.95
C ALA A 185 -5.71 -18.29 16.56
N ASP A 186 -6.76 -17.82 15.88
CA ASP A 186 -7.96 -18.60 15.55
C ASP A 186 -8.00 -19.11 14.10
N ARG A 187 -6.84 -19.09 13.39
CA ARG A 187 -6.74 -19.44 11.97
C ARG A 187 -7.38 -20.78 11.57
N LYS A 188 -7.39 -21.78 12.48
CA LYS A 188 -8.04 -23.07 12.22
C LYS A 188 -9.56 -22.93 12.20
N SER A 189 -10.13 -22.34 13.25
CA SER A 189 -11.58 -22.12 13.34
C SER A 189 -12.10 -21.24 12.21
N LEU A 190 -11.35 -20.19 11.84
CA LEU A 190 -11.71 -19.33 10.72
C LEU A 190 -11.72 -20.09 9.40
N LYS A 191 -10.73 -20.97 9.15
CA LYS A 191 -10.71 -21.82 7.95
C LYS A 191 -11.86 -22.84 7.93
N GLU A 192 -12.19 -23.44 9.08
CA GLU A 192 -13.33 -24.36 9.20
C GLU A 192 -14.65 -23.65 8.97
N LEU A 193 -14.85 -22.49 9.59
CA LEU A 193 -16.04 -21.64 9.34
C LEU A 193 -16.18 -21.25 7.88
N ALA A 194 -15.10 -20.77 7.26
CA ALA A 194 -15.12 -20.43 5.85
C ALA A 194 -15.50 -21.65 4.98
N LYS A 195 -14.94 -22.83 5.27
CA LYS A 195 -15.27 -24.08 4.56
C LYS A 195 -16.73 -24.47 4.75
N ILE A 196 -17.28 -24.36 5.97
CA ILE A 196 -18.70 -24.67 6.25
C ILE A 196 -19.62 -23.72 5.48
N ILE A 197 -19.32 -22.41 5.53
CA ILE A 197 -20.14 -21.39 4.86
C ILE A 197 -20.12 -21.63 3.34
N THR A 198 -18.93 -21.76 2.74
CA THR A 198 -18.79 -21.95 1.30
C THR A 198 -19.41 -23.26 0.81
N SER A 199 -19.30 -24.35 1.59
CA SER A 199 -19.91 -25.65 1.25
C SER A 199 -21.44 -25.64 1.31
N LYS A 200 -22.04 -24.74 2.11
CA LYS A 200 -23.51 -24.60 2.18
C LYS A 200 -24.08 -23.67 1.10
N ILE A 201 -23.30 -22.71 0.64
CA ILE A 201 -23.74 -21.70 -0.34
C ILE A 201 -23.48 -22.18 -1.77
N PHE A 202 -22.35 -22.83 -2.01
CA PHE A 202 -21.89 -23.22 -3.35
C PHE A 202 -21.92 -24.73 -3.55
N SER A 203 -22.11 -25.14 -4.81
CA SER A 203 -21.98 -26.56 -5.19
C SER A 203 -20.54 -27.06 -4.95
N GLU A 204 -20.35 -28.37 -4.81
CA GLU A 204 -19.02 -28.94 -4.55
C GLU A 204 -17.97 -28.56 -5.61
N LYS A 205 -18.37 -28.48 -6.89
CA LYS A 205 -17.49 -28.05 -7.97
C LYS A 205 -17.03 -26.61 -7.78
N VAL A 206 -17.97 -25.69 -7.55
CA VAL A 206 -17.68 -24.26 -7.33
C VAL A 206 -16.85 -24.05 -6.06
N ASN A 207 -17.18 -24.79 -4.99
CA ASN A 207 -16.44 -24.67 -3.72
C ASN A 207 -14.98 -25.13 -3.85
N ARG A 208 -14.71 -26.17 -4.65
CA ARG A 208 -13.35 -26.64 -4.95
C ARG A 208 -12.56 -25.60 -5.73
N GLU A 209 -13.14 -25.03 -6.80
CA GLU A 209 -12.49 -23.96 -7.58
C GLU A 209 -12.26 -22.71 -6.73
N LEU A 210 -13.26 -22.26 -5.97
CA LEU A 210 -13.13 -21.11 -5.07
C LEU A 210 -11.98 -21.31 -4.05
N THR A 211 -11.91 -22.50 -3.45
CA THR A 211 -10.85 -22.85 -2.50
C THR A 211 -9.47 -22.80 -3.17
N LYS A 212 -9.36 -23.28 -4.41
CA LYS A 212 -8.13 -23.23 -5.22
C LYS A 212 -7.68 -21.77 -5.43
N TYR A 213 -8.59 -20.92 -5.94
CA TYR A 213 -8.26 -19.52 -6.24
C TYR A 213 -7.96 -18.69 -5.00
N VAL A 214 -8.72 -18.87 -3.91
CA VAL A 214 -8.45 -18.20 -2.63
C VAL A 214 -7.09 -18.61 -2.06
N LYS A 215 -6.73 -19.88 -2.13
CA LYS A 215 -5.40 -20.36 -1.70
C LYS A 215 -4.30 -19.72 -2.55
N MET A 216 -4.45 -19.72 -3.86
CA MET A 216 -3.50 -19.11 -4.79
C MET A 216 -3.36 -17.60 -4.58
N LEU A 217 -4.47 -16.87 -4.45
CA LEU A 217 -4.44 -15.45 -4.13
C LEU A 217 -3.70 -15.20 -2.81
N SER A 218 -3.96 -16.00 -1.79
CA SER A 218 -3.27 -15.88 -0.49
C SER A 218 -1.77 -16.07 -0.62
N GLU A 219 -1.32 -17.05 -1.41
CA GLU A 219 0.11 -17.29 -1.68
C GLU A 219 0.74 -16.13 -2.47
N TYR A 220 0.01 -15.60 -3.47
CA TYR A 220 0.47 -14.46 -4.26
C TYR A 220 0.59 -13.19 -3.39
N VAL A 221 -0.46 -12.87 -2.63
CA VAL A 221 -0.46 -11.71 -1.74
C VAL A 221 0.68 -11.81 -0.71
N TYR A 222 0.85 -12.97 -0.08
CA TYR A 222 1.91 -13.19 0.88
C TYR A 222 3.31 -12.97 0.28
N LYS A 223 3.62 -13.67 -0.83
CA LYS A 223 4.92 -13.55 -1.50
C LYS A 223 5.17 -12.10 -1.93
N TYR A 224 4.17 -11.48 -2.52
CA TYR A 224 4.28 -10.10 -3.01
C TYR A 224 4.52 -9.10 -1.88
N LEU A 225 3.70 -9.13 -0.82
CA LEU A 225 3.86 -8.21 0.32
C LEU A 225 5.22 -8.37 1.00
N TYR A 226 5.69 -9.62 1.14
CA TYR A 226 7.00 -9.88 1.72
C TYR A 226 8.12 -9.31 0.85
N CYS A 227 8.10 -9.57 -0.45
CA CYS A 227 9.07 -9.01 -1.39
C CYS A 227 9.01 -7.48 -1.40
N LEU A 228 7.82 -6.91 -1.46
CA LEU A 228 7.59 -5.46 -1.51
C LEU A 228 8.17 -4.75 -0.27
N LEU A 229 7.97 -5.29 0.92
CA LEU A 229 8.50 -4.70 2.16
C LEU A 229 10.01 -4.83 2.25
N LEU A 230 10.56 -5.98 1.84
CA LEU A 230 12.03 -6.16 1.78
C LEU A 230 12.65 -5.20 0.80
N ASP A 231 12.08 -5.08 -0.38
CA ASP A 231 12.52 -4.19 -1.43
C ASP A 231 12.51 -2.72 -0.98
N ALA A 232 11.39 -2.26 -0.43
CA ALA A 232 11.25 -0.93 0.15
C ALA A 232 12.31 -0.64 1.23
N PHE A 233 12.58 -1.62 2.10
CA PHE A 233 13.62 -1.49 3.13
C PHE A 233 15.03 -1.43 2.53
N VAL A 234 15.34 -2.27 1.55
CA VAL A 234 16.62 -2.26 0.86
C VAL A 234 16.86 -0.94 0.15
N ILE A 235 15.86 -0.43 -0.58
CA ILE A 235 15.94 0.86 -1.26
C ILE A 235 16.07 2.02 -0.27
N PHE A 236 15.35 1.99 0.85
CA PHE A 236 15.56 2.95 1.93
C PHE A 236 17.00 2.99 2.40
N VAL A 237 17.58 1.82 2.73
CA VAL A 237 18.96 1.74 3.26
C VAL A 237 19.98 2.16 2.20
N LEU A 238 19.87 1.65 0.98
CA LEU A 238 20.83 1.97 -0.08
C LEU A 238 20.77 3.45 -0.49
N SER A 239 19.57 4.02 -0.62
CA SER A 239 19.41 5.44 -0.91
C SER A 239 19.90 6.32 0.24
N LEU A 240 19.73 5.90 1.50
CA LEU A 240 20.24 6.60 2.67
C LEU A 240 21.78 6.65 2.64
N ILE A 241 22.42 5.51 2.45
CA ILE A 241 23.90 5.42 2.35
C ILE A 241 24.40 6.33 1.22
N LEU A 242 23.80 6.22 0.03
CA LEU A 242 24.16 7.02 -1.14
C LEU A 242 24.02 8.53 -0.86
N MET A 243 22.88 8.96 -0.29
CA MET A 243 22.63 10.36 0.02
C MET A 243 23.53 10.90 1.14
N LEU A 244 23.90 10.06 2.14
CA LEU A 244 24.87 10.42 3.16
C LEU A 244 26.28 10.58 2.57
N CYS A 245 26.71 9.68 1.70
CA CYS A 245 27.99 9.79 0.98
C CYS A 245 28.09 11.07 0.14
N LEU A 246 27.00 11.46 -0.52
CA LEU A 246 26.91 12.69 -1.29
C LEU A 246 26.67 13.94 -0.42
N LYS A 247 26.56 13.78 0.89
CA LYS A 247 26.26 14.87 1.85
C LYS A 247 25.02 15.67 1.42
N VAL A 248 23.95 14.96 1.03
CA VAL A 248 22.67 15.56 0.66
C VAL A 248 21.95 16.03 1.93
N LYS A 249 21.41 17.26 1.91
CA LYS A 249 20.54 17.74 2.97
C LYS A 249 19.27 16.86 3.03
N TYR A 250 18.76 16.61 4.24
CA TYR A 250 17.55 15.81 4.46
C TYR A 250 17.65 14.33 3.97
N ALA A 251 18.88 13.78 3.89
CA ALA A 251 19.11 12.41 3.41
C ALA A 251 18.18 11.37 4.05
N LEU A 252 17.94 11.44 5.36
CA LEU A 252 17.07 10.51 6.07
C LEU A 252 15.61 10.60 5.60
N VAL A 253 15.06 11.81 5.43
CA VAL A 253 13.68 11.99 4.97
C VAL A 253 13.53 11.58 3.52
N LEU A 254 14.47 11.99 2.66
CA LEU A 254 14.43 11.67 1.24
C LEU A 254 14.59 10.17 0.98
N SER A 255 15.49 9.49 1.71
CA SER A 255 15.63 8.04 1.62
C SER A 255 14.39 7.29 2.16
N LEU A 256 13.79 7.76 3.25
CA LEU A 256 12.52 7.22 3.74
C LEU A 256 11.42 7.37 2.68
N PHE A 257 11.37 8.53 2.03
CA PHE A 257 10.46 8.80 0.92
C PHE A 257 10.71 7.84 -0.25
N MET A 258 11.99 7.59 -0.61
CA MET A 258 12.37 6.60 -1.62
C MET A 258 11.81 5.21 -1.27
N GLY A 259 12.02 4.73 -0.04
CA GLY A 259 11.52 3.43 0.42
C GLY A 259 10.00 3.33 0.42
N VAL A 260 9.32 4.36 0.96
CA VAL A 260 7.84 4.37 1.03
C VAL A 260 7.20 4.43 -0.36
N PHE A 261 7.72 5.29 -1.24
CA PHE A 261 7.19 5.37 -2.60
C PHE A 261 7.49 4.15 -3.43
N ASN A 262 8.57 3.40 -3.12
CA ASN A 262 8.86 2.12 -3.79
C ASN A 262 7.77 1.06 -3.59
N LEU A 263 6.86 1.25 -2.62
CA LEU A 263 5.66 0.42 -2.48
C LEU A 263 4.65 0.58 -3.63
N ILE A 264 4.77 1.64 -4.44
CA ILE A 264 3.91 1.90 -5.60
C ILE A 264 4.65 1.46 -6.86
N PRO A 265 4.23 0.37 -7.53
CA PRO A 265 4.92 -0.13 -8.70
C PRO A 265 5.09 0.91 -9.81
N TYR A 266 6.27 0.99 -10.39
CA TYR A 266 6.69 1.89 -11.47
C TYR A 266 6.66 3.39 -11.16
N PHE A 267 5.54 3.91 -10.66
CA PHE A 267 5.34 5.34 -10.42
C PHE A 267 6.10 5.84 -9.18
N GLY A 268 6.18 5.01 -8.15
CA GLY A 268 6.76 5.41 -6.88
C GLY A 268 8.23 5.80 -7.00
N ALA A 269 9.02 4.98 -7.65
CA ALA A 269 10.45 5.21 -7.88
C ALA A 269 10.70 6.52 -8.64
N ILE A 270 9.94 6.76 -9.72
CA ILE A 270 10.07 7.98 -10.55
C ILE A 270 9.75 9.21 -9.72
N ILE A 271 8.61 9.22 -9.03
CA ILE A 271 8.18 10.36 -8.20
C ILE A 271 9.21 10.63 -7.11
N ALA A 272 9.71 9.60 -6.43
CA ALA A 272 10.66 9.76 -5.36
C ALA A 272 12.00 10.32 -5.84
N VAL A 273 12.53 9.85 -6.98
CA VAL A 273 13.76 10.40 -7.59
C VAL A 273 13.56 11.85 -7.97
N VAL A 274 12.46 12.21 -8.64
CA VAL A 274 12.17 13.59 -9.06
C VAL A 274 12.10 14.51 -7.85
N VAL A 275 11.37 14.14 -6.81
CA VAL A 275 11.24 14.92 -5.56
C VAL A 275 12.60 15.09 -4.88
N ALA A 276 13.41 14.03 -4.76
CA ALA A 276 14.73 14.10 -4.16
C ALA A 276 15.67 15.03 -4.94
N CYS A 277 15.62 14.98 -6.27
CA CYS A 277 16.43 15.84 -7.13
C CYS A 277 16.00 17.31 -7.03
N ILE A 278 14.70 17.61 -7.06
CA ILE A 278 14.16 18.97 -6.91
C ILE A 278 14.57 19.56 -5.55
N ILE A 279 14.40 18.81 -4.47
CA ILE A 279 14.77 19.28 -3.14
C ILE A 279 16.28 19.51 -3.04
N THR A 280 17.10 18.64 -3.64
CA THR A 280 18.56 18.80 -3.63
C THR A 280 19.02 19.94 -4.51
N LEU A 281 18.38 20.20 -5.64
CA LEU A 281 18.65 21.32 -6.53
C LEU A 281 18.55 22.65 -5.77
N PHE A 282 17.48 22.85 -5.02
CA PHE A 282 17.21 24.12 -4.32
C PHE A 282 17.87 24.20 -2.93
N SER A 283 18.18 23.07 -2.29
CA SER A 283 18.82 23.05 -0.98
C SER A 283 20.34 23.02 -1.00
N ALA A 284 20.95 22.72 -2.15
CA ALA A 284 22.38 22.55 -2.26
C ALA A 284 22.94 23.21 -3.55
N SER A 285 22.93 22.51 -4.69
CA SER A 285 23.43 23.03 -5.97
C SER A 285 22.96 22.16 -7.14
N VAL A 286 22.99 22.74 -8.37
CA VAL A 286 22.70 22.04 -9.63
C VAL A 286 23.58 20.81 -9.80
N SER A 287 24.91 20.96 -9.57
CA SER A 287 25.86 19.86 -9.73
C SER A 287 25.54 18.68 -8.78
N LYS A 288 25.17 18.95 -7.52
CA LYS A 288 24.76 17.91 -6.58
C LYS A 288 23.46 17.24 -6.99
N ALA A 289 22.48 18.00 -7.47
CA ALA A 289 21.22 17.46 -7.95
C ALA A 289 21.42 16.53 -9.17
N VAL A 290 22.27 16.90 -10.11
CA VAL A 290 22.60 16.06 -11.28
C VAL A 290 23.32 14.79 -10.86
N ILE A 291 24.33 14.88 -9.97
CA ILE A 291 25.02 13.69 -9.44
C ILE A 291 24.04 12.78 -8.71
N LEU A 292 23.15 13.34 -7.89
CA LEU A 292 22.13 12.57 -7.19
C LEU A 292 21.16 11.90 -8.17
N ALA A 293 20.70 12.63 -9.19
CA ALA A 293 19.78 12.10 -10.21
C ALA A 293 20.39 10.88 -10.92
N VAL A 294 21.64 10.99 -11.38
CA VAL A 294 22.35 9.89 -12.04
C VAL A 294 22.52 8.72 -11.07
N SER A 295 22.99 8.99 -9.85
CA SER A 295 23.25 7.95 -8.85
C SER A 295 21.96 7.21 -8.43
N LEU A 296 20.85 7.93 -8.21
CA LEU A 296 19.55 7.33 -7.89
C LEU A 296 18.99 6.55 -9.09
N THR A 297 19.16 7.05 -10.31
CA THR A 297 18.72 6.33 -11.52
C THR A 297 19.49 5.00 -11.65
N VAL A 298 20.82 5.02 -11.44
CA VAL A 298 21.61 3.79 -11.42
C VAL A 298 21.14 2.85 -10.31
N LEU A 299 20.88 3.37 -9.11
CA LEU A 299 20.35 2.57 -8.02
C LEU A 299 19.00 1.92 -8.41
N GLN A 300 18.10 2.66 -9.03
CA GLN A 300 16.80 2.12 -9.50
C GLN A 300 16.99 1.07 -10.60
N GLN A 301 17.99 1.20 -11.48
CA GLN A 301 18.30 0.15 -12.47
C GLN A 301 18.84 -1.12 -11.81
N ILE A 302 19.69 -0.97 -10.77
CA ILE A 302 20.15 -2.11 -9.98
C ILE A 302 18.98 -2.78 -9.27
N ASP A 303 18.06 -1.98 -8.72
CA ASP A 303 16.85 -2.46 -8.09
C ASP A 303 16.01 -3.29 -9.04
N ALA A 304 15.59 -2.71 -10.16
CA ALA A 304 14.71 -3.34 -11.13
C ALA A 304 15.32 -4.63 -11.75
N ASN A 305 16.62 -4.63 -12.04
CA ASN A 305 17.26 -5.71 -12.78
C ASN A 305 17.94 -6.77 -11.90
N ILE A 306 18.22 -6.47 -10.63
CA ILE A 306 18.94 -7.39 -9.74
C ILE A 306 18.14 -7.69 -8.48
N ILE A 307 17.69 -6.67 -7.75
CA ILE A 307 17.07 -6.85 -6.42
C ILE A 307 15.69 -7.44 -6.58
N GLN A 308 14.83 -6.79 -7.35
CA GLN A 308 13.45 -7.26 -7.59
C GLN A 308 13.43 -8.63 -8.25
N LEU A 309 14.28 -8.89 -9.25
CA LEU A 309 14.37 -10.20 -9.88
C LEU A 309 14.74 -11.30 -8.89
N LYS A 310 15.66 -11.05 -7.97
CA LYS A 310 16.05 -12.01 -6.92
C LYS A 310 14.97 -12.20 -5.86
N LEU A 311 14.27 -11.13 -5.49
CA LEU A 311 13.20 -11.18 -4.47
C LEU A 311 11.95 -11.86 -5.00
N VAL A 312 11.53 -11.55 -6.22
CA VAL A 312 10.26 -12.03 -6.80
C VAL A 312 10.40 -13.42 -7.40
N ASN A 313 11.62 -13.88 -7.70
CA ASN A 313 11.95 -15.25 -8.14
C ASN A 313 11.00 -15.77 -9.26
N ASN A 314 10.78 -14.97 -10.31
CA ASN A 314 9.90 -15.26 -11.46
C ASN A 314 8.43 -15.63 -11.10
N SER A 315 8.01 -15.34 -9.86
CA SER A 315 6.67 -15.76 -9.38
C SER A 315 5.52 -14.97 -10.03
N PHE A 316 5.81 -13.85 -10.68
CA PHE A 316 4.80 -12.95 -11.26
C PHE A 316 5.22 -12.49 -12.67
N SER A 317 5.07 -13.37 -13.68
CA SER A 317 5.26 -12.99 -15.09
C SER A 317 4.05 -12.19 -15.61
N ILE A 318 3.88 -10.94 -15.11
CA ILE A 318 2.79 -10.08 -15.54
C ILE A 318 3.37 -8.95 -16.39
N LYS A 319 2.83 -8.75 -17.60
CA LYS A 319 3.25 -7.63 -18.46
C LYS A 319 2.98 -6.28 -17.75
N PRO A 320 3.86 -5.28 -17.87
CA PRO A 320 3.74 -3.97 -17.20
C PRO A 320 2.39 -3.29 -17.40
N PHE A 321 1.80 -3.45 -18.59
CA PHE A 321 0.47 -2.92 -18.91
C PHE A 321 -0.61 -3.36 -17.89
N TRP A 322 -0.65 -4.64 -17.54
CA TRP A 322 -1.64 -5.17 -16.59
C TRP A 322 -1.40 -4.67 -15.17
N VAL A 323 -0.13 -4.49 -14.79
CA VAL A 323 0.20 -3.91 -13.49
C VAL A 323 -0.28 -2.47 -13.40
N ILE A 324 0.00 -1.65 -14.42
CA ILE A 324 -0.43 -0.25 -14.48
C ILE A 324 -1.97 -0.16 -14.45
N LEU A 325 -2.64 -0.98 -15.25
CA LEU A 325 -4.12 -1.06 -15.26
C LEU A 325 -4.65 -1.42 -13.86
N GLY A 326 -4.06 -2.43 -13.22
CA GLY A 326 -4.42 -2.84 -11.86
C GLY A 326 -4.19 -1.73 -10.83
N VAL A 327 -3.09 -0.99 -10.92
CA VAL A 327 -2.77 0.16 -10.05
C VAL A 327 -3.80 1.28 -10.20
N ILE A 328 -4.17 1.62 -11.44
CA ILE A 328 -5.15 2.68 -11.72
C ILE A 328 -6.54 2.27 -11.19
N LEU A 329 -7.01 1.07 -11.55
CA LEU A 329 -8.32 0.57 -11.12
C LEU A 329 -8.36 0.31 -9.61
N GLY A 330 -7.34 -0.36 -9.08
CA GLY A 330 -7.24 -0.65 -7.66
C GLY A 330 -7.15 0.62 -6.83
N GLY A 331 -6.32 1.58 -7.27
CA GLY A 331 -6.17 2.89 -6.62
C GLY A 331 -7.47 3.69 -6.61
N GLY A 332 -8.20 3.72 -7.73
CA GLY A 332 -9.48 4.41 -7.83
C GLY A 332 -10.59 3.81 -6.96
N LEU A 333 -10.65 2.46 -6.87
CA LEU A 333 -11.70 1.76 -6.14
C LEU A 333 -11.39 1.61 -4.63
N PHE A 334 -10.15 1.26 -4.29
CA PHE A 334 -9.75 0.86 -2.93
C PHE A 334 -8.62 1.71 -2.34
N GLY A 335 -8.24 2.80 -3.02
CA GLY A 335 -7.16 3.69 -2.58
C GLY A 335 -5.80 2.98 -2.49
N THR A 336 -5.00 3.35 -1.48
CA THR A 336 -3.63 2.80 -1.29
C THR A 336 -3.59 1.28 -1.17
N LEU A 337 -4.58 0.66 -0.53
CA LEU A 337 -4.67 -0.81 -0.46
C LEU A 337 -4.86 -1.44 -1.84
N GLY A 338 -5.69 -0.81 -2.69
CA GLY A 338 -5.89 -1.27 -4.07
C GLY A 338 -4.62 -1.17 -4.91
N ILE A 339 -3.83 -0.10 -4.74
CA ILE A 339 -2.52 0.05 -5.40
C ILE A 339 -1.58 -1.08 -4.99
N ILE A 340 -1.45 -1.34 -3.69
CA ILE A 340 -0.55 -2.37 -3.16
C ILE A 340 -0.99 -3.77 -3.60
N LEU A 341 -2.28 -4.07 -3.60
CA LEU A 341 -2.80 -5.38 -3.97
C LEU A 341 -3.01 -5.57 -5.49
N ALA A 342 -2.77 -4.54 -6.30
CA ALA A 342 -2.97 -4.58 -7.74
C ALA A 342 -2.21 -5.75 -8.40
N VAL A 343 -0.93 -5.91 -8.09
CA VAL A 343 -0.09 -6.95 -8.70
C VAL A 343 -0.58 -8.37 -8.41
N PRO A 344 -0.79 -8.78 -7.15
CA PRO A 344 -1.27 -10.14 -6.87
C PRO A 344 -2.68 -10.42 -7.41
N VAL A 345 -3.56 -9.41 -7.42
CA VAL A 345 -4.91 -9.55 -7.97
C VAL A 345 -4.86 -9.73 -9.49
N MET A 346 -4.08 -8.91 -10.19
CA MET A 346 -3.89 -9.05 -11.63
C MET A 346 -3.21 -10.37 -12.01
N GLY A 347 -2.29 -10.86 -11.16
CA GLY A 347 -1.68 -12.17 -11.31
C GLY A 347 -2.71 -13.31 -11.25
N LEU A 348 -3.62 -13.23 -10.29
CA LEU A 348 -4.72 -14.21 -10.20
C LEU A 348 -5.68 -14.10 -11.39
N ILE A 349 -6.04 -12.88 -11.81
CA ILE A 349 -6.91 -12.67 -12.98
C ILE A 349 -6.25 -13.27 -14.23
N LYS A 350 -4.96 -12.99 -14.48
CA LYS A 350 -4.21 -13.61 -15.58
C LYS A 350 -4.24 -15.13 -15.51
N TYR A 351 -4.00 -15.70 -14.34
CA TYR A 351 -4.03 -17.14 -14.15
C TYR A 351 -5.40 -17.76 -14.51
N ILE A 352 -6.49 -17.18 -13.97
CA ILE A 352 -7.86 -17.64 -14.25
C ILE A 352 -8.16 -17.53 -15.75
N PHE A 353 -7.76 -16.44 -16.38
CA PHE A 353 -7.96 -16.21 -17.80
C PHE A 353 -7.24 -17.26 -18.66
N ASN A 354 -5.96 -17.51 -18.37
CA ASN A 354 -5.18 -18.52 -19.09
C ASN A 354 -5.74 -19.93 -18.90
N GLU A 355 -6.18 -20.28 -17.70
CA GLU A 355 -6.78 -21.58 -17.39
C GLU A 355 -8.08 -21.82 -18.17
N HIS A 356 -8.93 -20.78 -18.37
CA HIS A 356 -10.21 -20.91 -19.05
C HIS A 356 -10.11 -20.82 -20.59
N ILE A 357 -9.11 -20.11 -21.11
CA ILE A 357 -8.93 -19.92 -22.58
C ILE A 357 -7.94 -20.94 -23.16
N GLY A 358 -7.26 -21.72 -22.32
CA GLY A 358 -6.32 -22.74 -22.77
C GLY A 358 -5.02 -22.18 -23.38
N VAL A 359 -4.69 -20.91 -23.08
CA VAL A 359 -3.41 -20.31 -23.46
C VAL A 359 -2.37 -20.76 -22.46
N THR A 360 -1.62 -21.80 -22.80
CA THR A 360 -0.37 -22.12 -22.08
C THR A 360 0.64 -21.02 -22.39
N ASP A 361 1.12 -20.30 -21.36
CA ASP A 361 2.25 -19.35 -21.49
C ASP A 361 3.50 -20.16 -21.93
N ASN A 362 3.70 -20.34 -23.22
CA ASN A 362 4.96 -20.76 -23.82
C ASN A 362 5.96 -19.58 -23.93
N GLU A 363 5.91 -18.62 -23.02
CA GLU A 363 6.87 -17.49 -22.97
C GLU A 363 7.98 -17.76 -21.93
N GLY A 364 8.63 -18.91 -22.03
CA GLY A 364 9.80 -19.28 -21.22
C GLY A 364 11.06 -19.62 -22.03
N GLU A 365 11.03 -19.38 -23.34
CA GLU A 365 12.20 -19.57 -24.20
C GLU A 365 12.28 -18.40 -25.21
N ASN A 366 12.94 -17.28 -24.79
CA ASN A 366 13.77 -16.45 -25.66
C ASN A 366 14.56 -15.45 -24.79
#